data_d7016920198747107c1a079d4619b4fc
#
_entry.id   d7016920198747107c1a079d4619b4fc
#
_cell.length_a   1.000
_cell.length_b   1.000
_cell.length_c   1.000
_cell.angle_alpha   90.00
_cell.angle_beta   90.00
_cell.angle_gamma   90.00
#
_symmetry.space_group_name_H-M   'P 1'
#
loop_
_entity.id
_entity.type
_entity.pdbx_description
1 polymer ?
#
loop_
_entity_poly.entity_id
_entity_poly.type
_entity_poly.pdbx_seq_one_letter_code
_entity_poly.pdbx_strand_id
1 'polypeptide(L)'
;MVQFDLPPELLNAETQGQADEMVKRGLGSGMSEDEIEERQNEIFTAATQRAQTNLKTDFLLQRIAEKEEIQFTQDEFANRVAAMANQAKKPIKTFAEELQKSGRLRGVQHSMLLSKTIDFLLEHAKVEGIGQATGEEAEKADPSAGPGGVATDPESQSDQVSASAPDATKEESANEDE
;
A
#
# COMPACT_ATOMS: atom_id res chain seq x y z
N MET A 1 -15.56 18.88 16.30
CA MET A 1 -15.84 17.73 15.44
C MET A 1 -17.05 18.09 14.57
N VAL A 2 -16.93 18.08 13.26
CA VAL A 2 -18.03 18.41 12.36
C VAL A 2 -18.99 17.21 12.34
N GLN A 3 -20.22 17.42 12.79
CA GLN A 3 -21.27 16.41 12.74
C GLN A 3 -22.19 16.73 11.56
N PHE A 4 -22.32 15.81 10.64
CA PHE A 4 -23.33 15.82 9.58
C PHE A 4 -23.78 14.37 9.33
N ASP A 5 -25.04 14.24 8.92
CA ASP A 5 -25.64 12.95 8.65
C ASP A 5 -25.22 12.47 7.26
N LEU A 6 -24.73 11.23 7.20
CA LEU A 6 -24.34 10.59 5.97
C LEU A 6 -25.56 9.92 5.32
N PRO A 7 -25.72 10.00 3.98
CA PRO A 7 -26.74 9.23 3.29
C PRO A 7 -26.60 7.73 3.57
N PRO A 8 -27.64 7.04 4.03
CA PRO A 8 -27.53 5.64 4.44
C PRO A 8 -27.12 4.70 3.30
N GLU A 9 -27.54 4.98 2.08
CA GLU A 9 -27.18 4.18 0.91
C GLU A 9 -25.66 4.25 0.63
N LEU A 10 -25.08 5.44 0.73
CA LEU A 10 -23.65 5.64 0.53
C LEU A 10 -22.85 4.99 1.64
N LEU A 11 -23.32 5.13 2.89
CA LEU A 11 -22.66 4.48 4.03
C LEU A 11 -22.69 2.96 3.89
N ASN A 12 -23.82 2.38 3.47
CA ASN A 12 -23.93 0.94 3.26
C ASN A 12 -22.98 0.46 2.15
N ALA A 13 -22.93 1.17 1.02
CA ALA A 13 -22.05 0.82 -0.09
C ALA A 13 -20.56 0.88 0.31
N GLU A 14 -20.16 1.93 1.03
CA GLU A 14 -18.79 2.07 1.52
C GLU A 14 -18.46 1.02 2.60
N THR A 15 -19.39 0.73 3.52
CA THR A 15 -19.24 -0.32 4.53
C THR A 15 -19.01 -1.67 3.88
N GLN A 16 -19.76 -2.02 2.85
CA GLN A 16 -19.57 -3.27 2.12
C GLN A 16 -18.20 -3.32 1.48
N GLY A 17 -17.77 -2.25 0.82
CA GLY A 17 -16.43 -2.17 0.22
C GLY A 17 -15.30 -2.32 1.24
N GLN A 18 -15.44 -1.70 2.41
CA GLN A 18 -14.47 -1.82 3.50
C GLN A 18 -14.45 -3.24 4.09
N ALA A 19 -15.61 -3.88 4.27
CA ALA A 19 -15.71 -5.25 4.73
C ALA A 19 -15.03 -6.22 3.75
N ASP A 20 -15.33 -6.11 2.46
CA ASP A 20 -14.71 -6.93 1.40
C ASP A 20 -13.18 -6.78 1.38
N GLU A 21 -12.67 -5.55 1.58
CA GLU A 21 -11.24 -5.31 1.65
C GLU A 21 -10.61 -5.94 2.90
N MET A 22 -11.28 -5.86 4.05
CA MET A 22 -10.82 -6.49 5.30
C MET A 22 -10.78 -8.02 5.17
N VAL A 23 -11.79 -8.64 4.57
CA VAL A 23 -11.83 -10.08 4.28
C VAL A 23 -10.69 -10.49 3.35
N LYS A 24 -10.50 -9.79 2.23
CA LYS A 24 -9.39 -10.05 1.29
C LYS A 24 -8.02 -9.94 1.96
N ARG A 25 -7.84 -8.95 2.83
CA ARG A 25 -6.60 -8.76 3.59
C ARG A 25 -6.40 -9.88 4.62
N GLY A 26 -7.46 -10.31 5.32
CA GLY A 26 -7.45 -11.45 6.24
C GLY A 26 -7.01 -12.73 5.54
N LEU A 27 -7.66 -13.09 4.43
CA LEU A 27 -7.28 -14.24 3.60
C LEU A 27 -5.84 -14.15 3.09
N GLY A 28 -5.43 -12.96 2.63
CA GLY A 28 -4.06 -12.71 2.18
C GLY A 28 -3.00 -12.81 3.28
N SER A 29 -3.38 -12.63 4.55
CA SER A 29 -2.51 -12.81 5.72
C SER A 29 -2.54 -14.23 6.31
N GLY A 30 -3.30 -15.15 5.69
CA GLY A 30 -3.35 -16.55 6.08
C GLY A 30 -4.48 -16.91 7.06
N MET A 31 -5.45 -16.02 7.27
CA MET A 31 -6.68 -16.37 8.01
C MET A 31 -7.50 -17.37 7.19
N SER A 32 -8.09 -18.36 7.87
CA SER A 32 -9.03 -19.27 7.23
C SER A 32 -10.42 -18.64 7.03
N GLU A 33 -11.22 -19.23 6.16
CA GLU A 33 -12.62 -18.79 5.95
C GLU A 33 -13.43 -18.92 7.23
N ASP A 34 -13.24 -19.99 8.00
CA ASP A 34 -13.92 -20.20 9.28
C ASP A 34 -13.59 -19.10 10.30
N GLU A 35 -12.32 -18.69 10.41
CA GLU A 35 -11.92 -17.58 11.29
C GLU A 35 -12.51 -16.24 10.86
N ILE A 36 -12.68 -16.02 9.55
CA ILE A 36 -13.35 -14.82 9.02
C ILE A 36 -14.83 -14.84 9.33
N GLU A 37 -15.48 -16.02 9.21
CA GLU A 37 -16.90 -16.19 9.54
C GLU A 37 -17.16 -15.94 11.02
N GLU A 38 -16.33 -16.50 11.91
CA GLU A 38 -16.41 -16.26 13.36
C GLU A 38 -16.28 -14.75 13.71
N ARG A 39 -15.47 -14.00 12.95
CA ARG A 39 -15.23 -12.56 13.16
C ARG A 39 -16.10 -11.64 12.30
N GLN A 40 -17.09 -12.18 11.62
CA GLN A 40 -17.90 -11.39 10.67
C GLN A 40 -18.52 -10.13 11.31
N ASN A 41 -19.03 -10.24 12.54
CA ASN A 41 -19.61 -9.09 13.26
C ASN A 41 -18.57 -8.03 13.62
N GLU A 42 -17.36 -8.43 14.00
CA GLU A 42 -16.24 -7.53 14.30
C GLU A 42 -15.78 -6.80 13.04
N ILE A 43 -15.65 -7.56 11.94
CA ILE A 43 -15.27 -7.03 10.63
C ILE A 43 -16.31 -6.01 10.16
N PHE A 44 -17.60 -6.32 10.25
CA PHE A 44 -18.65 -5.42 9.83
C PHE A 44 -18.72 -4.15 10.69
N THR A 45 -18.55 -4.28 12.00
CA THR A 45 -18.50 -3.12 12.92
C THR A 45 -17.30 -2.22 12.60
N ALA A 46 -16.12 -2.79 12.43
CA ALA A 46 -14.92 -2.06 12.08
C ALA A 46 -15.02 -1.42 10.68
N ALA A 47 -15.61 -2.14 9.71
CA ALA A 47 -15.87 -1.63 8.37
C ALA A 47 -16.80 -0.42 8.39
N THR A 48 -17.89 -0.48 9.19
CA THR A 48 -18.83 0.63 9.35
C THR A 48 -18.17 1.87 9.95
N GLN A 49 -17.34 1.71 10.98
CA GLN A 49 -16.61 2.83 11.57
C GLN A 49 -15.62 3.46 10.58
N ARG A 50 -14.89 2.64 9.82
CA ARG A 50 -13.99 3.12 8.77
C ARG A 50 -14.74 3.83 7.66
N ALA A 51 -15.84 3.26 7.18
CA ALA A 51 -16.70 3.85 6.16
C ALA A 51 -17.21 5.24 6.59
N GLN A 52 -17.69 5.37 7.82
CA GLN A 52 -18.13 6.67 8.36
C GLN A 52 -16.99 7.69 8.40
N THR A 53 -15.81 7.28 8.84
CA THR A 53 -14.64 8.17 8.92
C THR A 53 -14.18 8.58 7.53
N ASN A 54 -14.06 7.64 6.61
CA ASN A 54 -13.64 7.88 5.23
C ASN A 54 -14.60 8.85 4.53
N LEU A 55 -15.90 8.57 4.56
CA LEU A 55 -16.91 9.43 3.93
C LEU A 55 -16.90 10.84 4.51
N LYS A 56 -16.82 10.97 5.85
CA LYS A 56 -16.73 12.30 6.49
C LYS A 56 -15.49 13.05 6.05
N THR A 57 -14.36 12.37 5.98
CA THR A 57 -13.10 12.95 5.52
C THR A 57 -13.19 13.36 4.05
N ASP A 58 -13.73 12.52 3.19
CA ASP A 58 -13.90 12.79 1.77
C ASP A 58 -14.78 14.02 1.53
N PHE A 59 -15.95 14.10 2.17
CA PHE A 59 -16.83 15.26 2.05
C PHE A 59 -16.17 16.54 2.57
N LEU A 60 -15.42 16.45 3.68
CA LEU A 60 -14.70 17.59 4.23
C LEU A 60 -13.62 18.07 3.28
N LEU A 61 -12.79 17.17 2.75
CA LEU A 61 -11.73 17.49 1.81
C LEU A 61 -12.30 18.06 0.50
N GLN A 62 -13.39 17.48 0.01
CA GLN A 62 -14.08 18.01 -1.17
C GLN A 62 -14.58 19.44 -0.94
N ARG A 63 -15.17 19.71 0.24
CA ARG A 63 -15.64 21.04 0.59
C ARG A 63 -14.50 22.06 0.72
N ILE A 64 -13.34 21.62 1.25
CA ILE A 64 -12.14 22.44 1.30
C ILE A 64 -11.64 22.73 -0.11
N ALA A 65 -11.55 21.70 -0.98
CA ALA A 65 -11.13 21.87 -2.36
C ALA A 65 -12.00 22.88 -3.12
N GLU A 66 -13.31 22.84 -2.93
CA GLU A 66 -14.25 23.80 -3.52
C GLU A 66 -14.02 25.22 -3.00
N LYS A 67 -13.82 25.38 -1.68
CA LYS A 67 -13.66 26.68 -1.05
C LYS A 67 -12.33 27.34 -1.39
N GLU A 68 -11.28 26.55 -1.45
CA GLU A 68 -9.91 27.02 -1.76
C GLU A 68 -9.60 26.94 -3.27
N GLU A 69 -10.61 26.63 -4.10
CA GLU A 69 -10.52 26.56 -5.57
C GLU A 69 -9.39 25.62 -6.06
N ILE A 70 -9.14 24.52 -5.32
CA ILE A 70 -8.08 23.58 -5.65
C ILE A 70 -8.48 22.80 -6.90
N GLN A 71 -7.64 22.85 -7.92
CA GLN A 71 -7.83 22.16 -9.19
C GLN A 71 -6.55 21.46 -9.62
N PHE A 72 -6.68 20.45 -10.45
CA PHE A 72 -5.55 19.82 -11.11
C PHE A 72 -5.57 20.12 -12.61
N THR A 73 -4.39 20.16 -13.21
CA THR A 73 -4.23 20.42 -14.66
C THR A 73 -4.42 19.14 -15.47
N GLN A 74 -4.64 19.30 -16.78
CA GLN A 74 -4.70 18.16 -17.70
C GLN A 74 -3.40 17.35 -17.72
N ASP A 75 -2.25 18.03 -17.62
CA ASP A 75 -0.94 17.40 -17.61
C ASP A 75 -0.72 16.56 -16.34
N GLU A 76 -1.12 17.05 -15.18
CA GLU A 76 -1.09 16.30 -13.93
C GLU A 76 -1.96 15.05 -14.01
N PHE A 77 -3.15 15.18 -14.59
CA PHE A 77 -4.04 14.05 -14.81
C PHE A 77 -3.43 13.01 -15.78
N ALA A 78 -2.87 13.48 -16.90
CA ALA A 78 -2.21 12.59 -17.86
C ALA A 78 -1.02 11.84 -17.23
N ASN A 79 -0.20 12.55 -16.44
CA ASN A 79 0.92 11.97 -15.70
C ASN A 79 0.45 10.92 -14.68
N ARG A 80 -0.64 11.19 -13.96
CA ARG A 80 -1.23 10.22 -13.02
C ARG A 80 -1.69 8.94 -13.73
N VAL A 81 -2.42 9.09 -14.84
CA VAL A 81 -2.87 7.94 -15.65
C VAL A 81 -1.68 7.17 -16.21
N ALA A 82 -0.62 7.86 -16.67
CA ALA A 82 0.61 7.22 -17.15
C ALA A 82 1.32 6.42 -16.03
N ALA A 83 1.42 6.98 -14.82
CA ALA A 83 2.00 6.28 -13.67
C ALA A 83 1.20 5.01 -13.33
N MET A 84 -0.13 5.10 -13.32
CA MET A 84 -1.00 3.94 -13.07
C MET A 84 -0.88 2.88 -14.17
N ALA A 85 -0.78 3.27 -15.44
CA ALA A 85 -0.58 2.37 -16.57
C ALA A 85 0.76 1.63 -16.48
N ASN A 86 1.83 2.33 -16.11
CA ASN A 86 3.15 1.75 -15.88
C ASN A 86 3.14 0.74 -14.72
N GLN A 87 2.47 1.06 -13.62
CA GLN A 87 2.29 0.14 -12.49
C GLN A 87 1.51 -1.12 -12.89
N ALA A 88 0.48 -0.95 -13.74
CA ALA A 88 -0.30 -2.05 -14.30
C ALA A 88 0.42 -2.80 -15.45
N LYS A 89 1.63 -2.34 -15.85
CA LYS A 89 2.40 -2.87 -16.99
C LYS A 89 1.60 -2.88 -18.30
N LYS A 90 0.77 -1.85 -18.51
CA LYS A 90 -0.08 -1.69 -19.69
C LYS A 90 0.32 -0.45 -20.49
N PRO A 91 0.12 -0.44 -21.82
CA PRO A 91 0.25 0.77 -22.62
C PRO A 91 -0.72 1.85 -22.14
N ILE A 92 -0.24 3.10 -22.04
CA ILE A 92 -1.02 4.23 -21.48
C ILE A 92 -2.35 4.40 -22.19
N LYS A 93 -2.36 4.30 -23.53
CA LYS A 93 -3.57 4.46 -24.34
C LYS A 93 -4.64 3.41 -24.01
N THR A 94 -4.24 2.13 -24.00
CA THR A 94 -5.12 1.00 -23.67
C THR A 94 -5.67 1.13 -22.25
N PHE A 95 -4.82 1.51 -21.30
CA PHE A 95 -5.22 1.70 -19.91
C PHE A 95 -6.21 2.86 -19.75
N ALA A 96 -5.98 3.98 -20.42
CA ALA A 96 -6.90 5.13 -20.42
C ALA A 96 -8.28 4.76 -20.99
N GLU A 97 -8.32 3.99 -22.11
CA GLU A 97 -9.55 3.48 -22.69
C GLU A 97 -10.30 2.53 -21.74
N GLU A 98 -9.58 1.65 -21.04
CA GLU A 98 -10.16 0.76 -20.00
C GLU A 98 -10.77 1.56 -18.85
N LEU A 99 -10.07 2.58 -18.36
CA LEU A 99 -10.57 3.48 -17.30
C LEU A 99 -11.84 4.21 -17.76
N GLN A 100 -11.88 4.65 -19.01
CA GLN A 100 -13.04 5.35 -19.57
C GLN A 100 -14.23 4.41 -19.70
N LYS A 101 -14.02 3.21 -20.28
CA LYS A 101 -15.06 2.19 -20.48
C LYS A 101 -15.63 1.68 -19.14
N SER A 102 -14.79 1.54 -18.14
CA SER A 102 -15.19 1.09 -16.79
C SER A 102 -15.82 2.20 -15.93
N GLY A 103 -15.87 3.45 -16.39
CA GLY A 103 -16.36 4.59 -15.62
C GLY A 103 -15.44 5.02 -14.46
N ARG A 104 -14.29 4.40 -14.31
CA ARG A 104 -13.34 4.64 -13.20
C ARG A 104 -12.57 5.95 -13.33
N LEU A 105 -12.66 6.60 -14.49
CA LEU A 105 -11.97 7.87 -14.74
C LEU A 105 -12.33 8.94 -13.71
N ARG A 106 -13.62 9.04 -13.35
CA ARG A 106 -14.10 9.98 -12.32
C ARG A 106 -13.50 9.68 -10.95
N GLY A 107 -13.33 8.41 -10.60
CA GLY A 107 -12.67 8.01 -9.35
C GLY A 107 -11.21 8.46 -9.29
N VAL A 108 -10.47 8.35 -10.41
CA VAL A 108 -9.10 8.86 -10.50
C VAL A 108 -9.05 10.38 -10.32
N GLN A 109 -9.95 11.12 -10.99
CA GLN A 109 -10.06 12.57 -10.84
C GLN A 109 -10.35 12.99 -9.41
N HIS A 110 -11.32 12.32 -8.77
CA HIS A 110 -11.68 12.55 -7.38
C HIS A 110 -10.50 12.29 -6.43
N SER A 111 -9.84 11.15 -6.57
CA SER A 111 -8.65 10.79 -5.79
C SER A 111 -7.52 11.81 -5.94
N MET A 112 -7.30 12.35 -7.14
CA MET A 112 -6.31 13.40 -7.37
C MET A 112 -6.68 14.71 -6.68
N LEU A 113 -7.95 15.11 -6.74
CA LEU A 113 -8.44 16.31 -6.06
C LEU A 113 -8.23 16.21 -4.56
N LEU A 114 -8.59 15.08 -3.95
CA LEU A 114 -8.40 14.82 -2.52
C LEU A 114 -6.91 14.86 -2.14
N SER A 115 -6.04 14.24 -2.96
CA SER A 115 -4.59 14.24 -2.73
C SER A 115 -4.04 15.67 -2.73
N LYS A 116 -4.37 16.47 -3.74
CA LYS A 116 -3.96 17.90 -3.79
C LYS A 116 -4.49 18.72 -2.61
N THR A 117 -5.70 18.41 -2.16
CA THR A 117 -6.28 19.08 -0.99
C THR A 117 -5.51 18.74 0.29
N ILE A 118 -5.09 17.49 0.43
CA ILE A 118 -4.25 17.07 1.56
C ILE A 118 -2.89 17.75 1.50
N ASP A 119 -2.24 17.79 0.32
CA ASP A 119 -0.96 18.47 0.13
C ASP A 119 -1.07 19.95 0.49
N PHE A 120 -2.13 20.64 0.02
CA PHE A 120 -2.42 22.01 0.38
C PHE A 120 -2.58 22.20 1.89
N LEU A 121 -3.30 21.32 2.57
CA LEU A 121 -3.48 21.36 4.02
C LEU A 121 -2.15 21.17 4.76
N LEU A 122 -1.29 20.25 4.30
CA LEU A 122 0.02 20.01 4.89
C LEU A 122 0.95 21.20 4.74
N GLU A 123 0.93 21.88 3.60
CA GLU A 123 1.72 23.09 3.37
C GLU A 123 1.30 24.27 4.25
N HIS A 124 0.01 24.36 4.58
CA HIS A 124 -0.55 25.43 5.38
C HIS A 124 -0.78 25.06 6.86
N ALA A 125 -0.55 23.82 7.24
CA ALA A 125 -0.73 23.34 8.61
C ALA A 125 0.38 23.86 9.52
N LYS A 126 -0.01 24.53 10.61
CA LYS A 126 0.91 24.77 11.73
C LYS A 126 0.90 23.55 12.62
N VAL A 127 1.97 22.78 12.61
CA VAL A 127 2.13 21.62 13.48
C VAL A 127 2.53 22.13 14.88
N GLU A 128 1.56 22.25 15.77
CA GLU A 128 1.81 22.56 17.18
C GLU A 128 1.89 21.25 17.97
N GLY A 129 3.03 20.99 18.60
CA GLY A 129 3.15 19.92 19.61
C GLY A 129 3.74 18.58 19.19
N ILE A 130 4.19 18.40 17.94
CA ILE A 130 5.13 17.32 17.65
C ILE A 130 6.53 17.89 17.84
N GLY A 131 7.15 17.54 18.98
CA GLY A 131 8.55 17.87 19.21
C GLY A 131 9.35 17.46 18.00
N GLN A 132 10.20 18.38 17.53
CA GLN A 132 11.10 18.21 16.41
C GLN A 132 11.89 16.89 16.54
N ALA A 133 11.39 15.82 15.94
CA ALA A 133 12.24 14.76 15.47
C ALA A 133 12.82 15.24 14.13
N THR A 134 13.55 16.35 14.18
CA THR A 134 14.34 16.84 13.08
C THR A 134 15.49 15.89 12.90
N GLY A 135 15.59 15.34 11.71
CA GLY A 135 16.74 14.58 11.22
C GLY A 135 18.01 15.43 11.13
N GLU A 136 18.51 15.94 12.27
CA GLU A 136 19.76 16.66 12.38
C GLU A 136 20.77 15.98 13.32
N GLU A 137 20.49 14.74 13.77
CA GLU A 137 21.46 13.95 14.55
C GLU A 137 22.08 12.74 13.81
N ALA A 138 21.99 12.71 12.50
CA ALA A 138 22.66 11.64 11.71
C ALA A 138 24.03 12.05 11.11
N GLU A 139 24.57 13.23 11.42
CA GLU A 139 25.85 13.67 10.82
C GLU A 139 26.95 14.01 11.85
N LYS A 140 26.93 13.41 13.04
CA LYS A 140 28.10 13.43 13.95
C LYS A 140 28.24 12.12 14.72
N ALA A 141 28.38 11.02 14.01
CA ALA A 141 29.01 9.82 14.55
C ALA A 141 30.32 9.60 13.81
N ASP A 142 31.38 10.07 14.41
CA ASP A 142 32.77 9.84 14.09
C ASP A 142 33.05 8.31 14.06
N PRO A 143 33.51 7.72 12.95
CA PRO A 143 33.84 6.30 12.88
C PRO A 143 35.27 6.01 13.38
N SER A 144 35.69 6.59 14.50
CA SER A 144 37.02 6.38 15.07
C SER A 144 36.95 6.08 16.57
N ALA A 145 36.41 4.93 16.92
CA ALA A 145 36.71 4.31 18.22
C ALA A 145 36.60 2.78 18.07
N GLY A 146 37.69 2.16 17.64
CA GLY A 146 37.84 0.73 17.75
C GLY A 146 38.01 0.32 19.22
N PRO A 147 37.41 -0.77 19.68
CA PRO A 147 37.86 -1.41 20.90
C PRO A 147 38.97 -2.38 20.60
N GLY A 148 40.14 -2.04 21.10
CA GLY A 148 41.27 -2.94 21.20
C GLY A 148 40.97 -4.11 22.14
N GLY A 149 41.38 -5.25 21.70
CA GLY A 149 42.09 -6.32 22.35
C GLY A 149 41.55 -6.94 23.64
N VAL A 150 41.36 -8.21 23.62
CA VAL A 150 42.17 -9.16 24.41
C VAL A 150 42.02 -10.56 23.82
N ALA A 151 43.17 -11.11 23.56
CA ALA A 151 43.58 -12.46 23.16
C ALA A 151 42.96 -13.58 24.00
N THR A 152 42.71 -14.70 23.35
CA THR A 152 43.38 -15.97 23.63
C THR A 152 42.92 -17.02 22.61
N ASP A 153 43.85 -17.43 21.78
CA ASP A 153 43.96 -18.77 21.15
C ASP A 153 44.41 -19.80 22.23
N PRO A 154 44.46 -21.15 22.03
CA PRO A 154 44.58 -21.87 20.77
C PRO A 154 43.90 -23.27 20.67
N GLU A 155 44.12 -23.89 19.47
CA GLU A 155 44.29 -25.36 19.22
C GLU A 155 43.00 -26.23 19.23
N SER A 156 42.68 -27.02 18.27
CA SER A 156 43.43 -28.04 17.51
C SER A 156 42.54 -28.65 16.41
N GLN A 157 43.17 -28.79 15.27
CA GLN A 157 43.31 -29.97 14.40
C GLN A 157 42.10 -30.70 13.82
N SER A 158 42.08 -30.64 12.48
CA SER A 158 42.23 -31.78 11.54
C SER A 158 41.03 -32.70 11.41
N ASP A 159 40.55 -32.99 10.24
CA ASP A 159 41.03 -33.76 9.09
C ASP A 159 39.96 -33.72 7.99
N GLN A 160 40.30 -33.38 6.79
CA GLN A 160 40.47 -34.16 5.57
C GLN A 160 39.47 -35.36 5.39
N VAL A 161 38.73 -35.36 4.33
CA VAL A 161 38.94 -36.11 3.08
C VAL A 161 37.64 -36.22 2.29
N SER A 162 37.72 -35.74 1.06
CA SER A 162 37.64 -36.47 -0.20
C SER A 162 36.30 -36.89 -0.74
N ALA A 163 35.92 -36.21 -1.80
CA ALA A 163 35.73 -36.74 -3.16
C ALA A 163 34.69 -37.85 -3.37
N SER A 164 33.71 -37.59 -4.19
CA SER A 164 33.49 -38.29 -5.47
C SER A 164 32.13 -37.94 -6.07
N ALA A 165 32.13 -37.29 -7.19
CA ALA A 165 31.21 -37.61 -8.26
C ALA A 165 31.80 -38.83 -8.99
N PRO A 166 31.08 -39.59 -9.84
CA PRO A 166 30.29 -39.14 -10.97
C PRO A 166 29.09 -40.01 -11.36
N ASP A 167 28.47 -39.54 -12.43
CA ASP A 167 28.05 -40.29 -13.65
C ASP A 167 26.57 -40.67 -13.82
N ALA A 168 26.04 -40.00 -14.78
CA ALA A 168 25.37 -40.36 -16.04
C ALA A 168 24.56 -41.66 -16.11
N THR A 169 23.37 -41.51 -16.69
CA THR A 169 22.75 -42.20 -17.88
C THR A 169 21.27 -41.90 -17.87
N LYS A 170 20.71 -41.14 -18.82
CA LYS A 170 20.28 -41.46 -20.18
C LYS A 170 19.33 -42.66 -20.30
N GLU A 171 18.12 -42.38 -20.72
CA GLU A 171 17.21 -43.09 -21.69
C GLU A 171 15.80 -42.56 -21.44
N GLU A 172 15.17 -41.81 -22.35
CA GLU A 172 14.62 -42.10 -23.66
C GLU A 172 13.57 -43.23 -23.72
N SER A 173 12.33 -42.81 -23.96
CA SER A 173 11.31 -43.37 -24.84
C SER A 173 9.96 -42.70 -24.55
N ALA A 174 9.37 -41.91 -25.42
CA ALA A 174 8.60 -42.23 -26.61
C ALA A 174 7.45 -43.21 -26.35
N ASN A 175 6.24 -42.71 -26.49
CA ASN A 175 5.09 -43.27 -27.25
C ASN A 175 3.85 -42.39 -26.90
N GLU A 176 3.26 -41.66 -27.81
CA GLU A 176 2.31 -41.99 -28.87
C GLU A 176 0.99 -42.61 -28.38
N ASP A 177 -0.04 -41.96 -28.89
CA ASP A 177 -1.41 -42.40 -29.18
C ASP A 177 -2.46 -42.42 -28.04
N GLU A 178 -3.47 -41.64 -28.09
CA GLU A 178 -4.75 -41.62 -28.85
C GLU A 178 -5.60 -40.40 -28.48
#